data_273885713eea08779e7284550d960224
#
_entry.id   273885713eea08779e7284550d960224
#
_cell.length_a   1.000
_cell.length_b   1.000
_cell.length_c   1.000
_cell.angle_alpha   90.00
_cell.angle_beta   90.00
_cell.angle_gamma   90.00
#
_symmetry.space_group_name_H-M   'P 1'
#
loop_
_entity.id
_entity.type
_entity.pdbx_description
1 polymer ?
#
loop_
_entity_poly.entity_id
_entity_poly.type
_entity_poly.pdbx_seq_one_letter_code
_entity_poly.pdbx_strand_id
1 'polypeptide(L)'
;MAARPAPLATRAAANGTCQSRVEPFGYKCEEHTVRKTDNSDRHRASHVIDVVQILLLRGADKLPVTTADGYILSLQRIPGGRGSGQSAAAGNKIPVLLQHGLLMDGVTWLMNSPNESLGYILADGGYDVWIANTRGTVYSRGHTTLSSSDPTYWDWSWDELASNDLSAVVPYVYAQSGQQRLHYVGHSLGTLIAFAALSQRQQLGMLRSAGLLSPIAYLNKVASPLALAGADTFLAEALYWLGLDEFDPTGEPVHKLVTDICSQPGINCYNMMSVFTVCFLWIYHRALLAHAGDNCCLDNSSVQVFLAHEPQASATKNMVHLAQMIRRGTLAKYDYGNAADNTKHYGQATPPAYDVSAIPDDFPLFLSYGGRDTLSDPQDVSHLLQVLKSHDGDKLTVQYLEDYAHADFVFAGNARERVYAPLMAFFKLQDK
;
A
#
# COMPACT_ATOMS: atom_id res chain seq x y z
N MET A 1 -38.07 9.00 9.21
CA MET A 1 -36.68 9.30 8.80
C MET A 1 -36.09 7.99 8.30
N ALA A 2 -35.94 7.82 6.98
CA ALA A 2 -35.27 6.64 6.42
C ALA A 2 -33.77 6.79 6.69
N ALA A 3 -33.16 5.75 7.27
CA ALA A 3 -31.71 5.70 7.47
C ALA A 3 -31.01 5.86 6.10
N ARG A 4 -30.06 6.80 6.00
CA ARG A 4 -29.19 6.91 4.82
C ARG A 4 -28.50 5.55 4.59
N PRO A 5 -28.47 5.01 3.37
CA PRO A 5 -27.71 3.79 3.11
C PRO A 5 -26.23 4.04 3.44
N ALA A 6 -25.59 3.07 4.09
CA ALA A 6 -24.16 3.13 4.39
C ALA A 6 -23.35 3.33 3.09
N PRO A 7 -22.23 4.08 3.11
CA PRO A 7 -21.34 4.24 1.96
C PRO A 7 -20.93 2.88 1.38
N LEU A 8 -20.74 2.82 0.06
CA LEU A 8 -20.43 1.56 -0.66
C LEU A 8 -19.18 0.86 -0.11
N ALA A 9 -18.14 1.63 0.27
CA ALA A 9 -16.92 1.10 0.87
C ALA A 9 -17.18 0.35 2.20
N THR A 10 -18.09 0.83 3.05
CA THR A 10 -18.46 0.15 4.30
C THR A 10 -19.23 -1.15 4.07
N ARG A 11 -19.93 -1.28 2.95
CA ARG A 11 -20.61 -2.53 2.57
C ARG A 11 -19.65 -3.59 2.06
N ALA A 12 -18.65 -3.23 1.24
CA ALA A 12 -17.63 -4.15 0.74
C ALA A 12 -16.77 -4.70 1.89
N ALA A 13 -16.37 -3.84 2.83
CA ALA A 13 -15.63 -4.25 4.03
C ALA A 13 -16.42 -5.18 4.97
N ALA A 14 -17.76 -5.09 4.99
CA ALA A 14 -18.60 -5.93 5.85
C ALA A 14 -18.51 -7.43 5.50
N ASN A 15 -18.24 -7.76 4.23
CA ASN A 15 -18.17 -9.14 3.75
C ASN A 15 -16.74 -9.71 3.67
N GLY A 16 -15.70 -8.87 3.91
CA GLY A 16 -14.29 -9.26 3.72
C GLY A 16 -13.87 -9.38 2.26
N THR A 17 -12.56 -9.25 2.01
CA THR A 17 -11.99 -9.33 0.65
C THR A 17 -12.08 -10.75 0.09
N CYS A 18 -11.85 -11.77 0.91
CA CYS A 18 -11.95 -13.16 0.46
C CYS A 18 -13.32 -13.46 -0.13
N GLN A 19 -14.39 -13.19 0.62
CA GLN A 19 -15.76 -13.51 0.22
C GLN A 19 -16.24 -12.65 -0.94
N SER A 20 -15.83 -11.38 -1.01
CA SER A 20 -16.33 -10.44 -2.01
C SER A 20 -15.55 -10.48 -3.32
N ARG A 21 -14.24 -10.78 -3.28
CA ARG A 21 -13.34 -10.65 -4.43
C ARG A 21 -12.68 -11.95 -4.87
N VAL A 22 -12.35 -12.88 -3.97
CA VAL A 22 -11.49 -14.03 -4.28
C VAL A 22 -12.30 -15.30 -4.51
N GLU A 23 -13.17 -15.64 -3.57
CA GLU A 23 -13.99 -16.87 -3.63
C GLU A 23 -14.95 -16.92 -4.83
N PRO A 24 -15.58 -15.81 -5.29
CA PRO A 24 -16.44 -15.81 -6.47
C PRO A 24 -15.74 -16.25 -7.75
N PHE A 25 -14.42 -16.12 -7.82
CA PHE A 25 -13.61 -16.57 -8.96
C PHE A 25 -13.06 -17.99 -8.81
N GLY A 26 -13.45 -18.71 -7.74
CA GLY A 26 -13.08 -20.12 -7.53
C GLY A 26 -11.72 -20.33 -6.87
N TYR A 27 -11.13 -19.32 -6.28
CA TYR A 27 -9.90 -19.44 -5.47
C TYR A 27 -10.23 -19.69 -4.00
N LYS A 28 -9.39 -20.47 -3.34
CA LYS A 28 -9.38 -20.51 -1.87
C LYS A 28 -8.81 -19.22 -1.34
N CYS A 29 -9.38 -18.73 -0.24
CA CYS A 29 -8.90 -17.52 0.42
C CYS A 29 -8.96 -17.64 1.93
N GLU A 30 -8.06 -16.99 2.61
CA GLU A 30 -7.96 -16.97 4.06
C GLU A 30 -7.85 -15.52 4.55
N GLU A 31 -8.76 -15.12 5.45
CA GLU A 31 -8.67 -13.82 6.12
C GLU A 31 -7.85 -13.98 7.41
N HIS A 32 -6.76 -13.24 7.52
CA HIS A 32 -5.92 -13.14 8.72
C HIS A 32 -6.21 -11.81 9.40
N THR A 33 -7.36 -11.73 10.09
CA THR A 33 -7.87 -10.52 10.74
C THR A 33 -8.45 -10.85 12.10
N VAL A 34 -8.59 -9.85 12.97
CA VAL A 34 -9.44 -9.97 14.15
C VAL A 34 -10.91 -9.98 13.70
N ARG A 35 -11.62 -11.09 13.92
CA ARG A 35 -13.09 -11.05 13.83
C ARG A 35 -13.62 -10.07 14.89
N LYS A 36 -14.47 -9.12 14.49
CA LYS A 36 -15.29 -8.40 15.46
C LYS A 36 -16.05 -9.44 16.26
N THR A 37 -15.66 -9.67 17.51
CA THR A 37 -16.49 -10.43 18.45
C THR A 37 -17.77 -9.64 18.64
N ASP A 38 -18.91 -10.30 18.45
CA ASP A 38 -20.22 -9.72 18.73
C ASP A 38 -20.25 -9.24 20.18
N ASN A 39 -20.88 -8.10 20.47
CA ASN A 39 -20.93 -7.53 21.83
C ASN A 39 -21.44 -8.51 22.89
N SER A 40 -22.11 -9.61 22.49
CA SER A 40 -22.54 -10.69 23.39
C SER A 40 -21.38 -11.49 24.00
N ASP A 41 -20.21 -11.55 23.35
CA ASP A 41 -19.05 -12.30 23.84
C ASP A 41 -18.19 -11.48 24.83
N ARG A 42 -18.24 -10.14 24.76
CA ARG A 42 -17.51 -9.25 25.71
C ARG A 42 -18.02 -9.31 27.13
N HIS A 43 -19.30 -9.64 27.35
CA HIS A 43 -19.87 -9.77 28.69
C HIS A 43 -19.54 -11.10 29.39
N ARG A 44 -18.91 -12.06 28.67
CA ARG A 44 -18.54 -13.37 29.24
C ARG A 44 -17.06 -13.53 29.57
N ALA A 45 -16.19 -12.68 29.03
CA ALA A 45 -14.73 -12.78 29.22
C ALA A 45 -14.25 -11.74 30.24
N SER A 46 -13.90 -12.17 31.46
CA SER A 46 -13.38 -11.30 32.51
C SER A 46 -11.87 -11.11 32.50
N HIS A 47 -11.13 -11.85 31.68
CA HIS A 47 -9.66 -11.75 31.54
C HIS A 47 -9.14 -11.99 30.12
N VAL A 48 -8.01 -11.36 29.76
CA VAL A 48 -7.32 -11.50 28.46
C VAL A 48 -6.99 -12.98 28.15
N ILE A 49 -6.71 -13.78 29.18
CA ILE A 49 -6.44 -15.23 29.09
C ILE A 49 -7.68 -16.00 28.58
N ASP A 50 -8.89 -15.59 28.98
CA ASP A 50 -10.13 -16.24 28.55
C ASP A 50 -10.42 -15.99 27.07
N VAL A 51 -10.07 -14.82 26.55
CA VAL A 51 -10.23 -14.48 25.11
C VAL A 51 -9.32 -15.32 24.24
N VAL A 52 -8.05 -15.49 24.62
CA VAL A 52 -7.09 -16.35 23.92
C VAL A 52 -7.53 -17.82 23.97
N GLN A 53 -8.05 -18.28 25.10
CA GLN A 53 -8.51 -19.66 25.29
C GLN A 53 -9.81 -19.94 24.52
N ILE A 54 -10.71 -18.97 24.42
CA ILE A 54 -11.94 -19.06 23.60
C ILE A 54 -11.61 -19.08 22.11
N LEU A 55 -10.60 -18.29 21.67
CA LEU A 55 -10.11 -18.29 20.29
C LEU A 55 -9.47 -19.62 19.91
N LEU A 56 -8.67 -20.22 20.79
CA LEU A 56 -8.05 -21.53 20.61
C LEU A 56 -9.07 -22.68 20.57
N LEU A 57 -10.12 -22.62 21.39
CA LEU A 57 -11.17 -23.64 21.46
C LEU A 57 -12.15 -23.62 20.28
N ARG A 58 -12.23 -22.51 19.54
CA ARG A 58 -13.12 -22.35 18.35
C ARG A 58 -12.42 -22.61 17.02
N GLY A 59 -11.20 -23.13 17.00
CA GLY A 59 -10.45 -23.42 15.76
C GLY A 59 -10.06 -22.15 15.01
N ALA A 60 -9.88 -21.03 15.69
CA ALA A 60 -9.30 -19.82 15.14
C ALA A 60 -7.78 -20.01 15.05
N ASP A 61 -7.32 -20.77 14.07
CA ASP A 61 -5.91 -21.14 13.87
C ASP A 61 -4.99 -19.96 13.46
N LYS A 62 -5.54 -18.72 13.42
CA LYS A 62 -4.81 -17.59 12.86
C LYS A 62 -4.90 -16.38 13.78
N LEU A 63 -3.80 -16.10 14.47
CA LEU A 63 -3.66 -14.90 15.28
C LEU A 63 -3.57 -13.66 14.34
N PRO A 64 -4.15 -12.52 14.76
CA PRO A 64 -4.00 -11.28 13.99
C PRO A 64 -2.55 -10.82 13.99
N VAL A 65 -2.14 -10.14 12.92
CA VAL A 65 -0.84 -9.48 12.87
C VAL A 65 -0.92 -8.21 13.69
N THR A 66 -0.20 -8.20 14.82
CA THR A 66 -0.14 -7.03 15.70
C THR A 66 1.26 -6.42 15.63
N THR A 67 1.32 -5.12 15.37
CA THR A 67 2.58 -4.35 15.32
C THR A 67 3.09 -4.07 16.74
N ALA A 68 4.37 -3.72 16.86
CA ALA A 68 4.98 -3.41 18.16
C ALA A 68 4.33 -2.21 18.87
N ASP A 69 3.77 -1.27 18.10
CA ASP A 69 3.05 -0.09 18.58
C ASP A 69 1.52 -0.32 18.70
N GLY A 70 1.04 -1.56 18.53
CA GLY A 70 -0.30 -1.98 18.91
C GLY A 70 -1.33 -2.00 17.78
N TYR A 71 -1.00 -1.66 16.54
CA TYR A 71 -1.93 -1.77 15.42
C TYR A 71 -2.19 -3.23 15.04
N ILE A 72 -3.43 -3.50 14.66
CA ILE A 72 -3.90 -4.83 14.27
C ILE A 72 -4.17 -4.81 12.77
N LEU A 73 -3.31 -5.49 12.03
CA LEU A 73 -3.31 -5.49 10.58
C LEU A 73 -4.07 -6.70 10.02
N SER A 74 -4.72 -6.48 8.89
CA SER A 74 -5.42 -7.49 8.12
C SER A 74 -4.58 -7.94 6.93
N LEU A 75 -4.47 -9.25 6.73
CA LEU A 75 -3.90 -9.83 5.54
C LEU A 75 -4.90 -10.82 4.91
N GLN A 76 -4.92 -10.89 3.59
CA GLN A 76 -5.57 -11.95 2.85
C GLN A 76 -4.52 -12.90 2.30
N ARG A 77 -4.84 -14.20 2.25
CA ARG A 77 -3.98 -15.23 1.66
C ARG A 77 -4.72 -16.00 0.59
N ILE A 78 -4.10 -16.12 -0.58
CA ILE A 78 -4.55 -17.00 -1.66
C ILE A 78 -3.49 -18.11 -1.79
N PRO A 79 -3.71 -19.29 -1.18
CA PRO A 79 -2.67 -20.31 -1.04
C PRO A 79 -2.37 -21.06 -2.35
N GLY A 80 -3.02 -20.70 -3.45
CA GLY A 80 -2.77 -21.26 -4.78
C GLY A 80 -3.84 -20.99 -5.78
N GLY A 81 -3.57 -21.33 -7.03
CA GLY A 81 -4.44 -21.13 -8.18
C GLY A 81 -5.70 -22.00 -8.17
N ARG A 82 -6.60 -21.71 -9.09
CA ARG A 82 -7.85 -22.44 -9.32
C ARG A 82 -7.58 -23.91 -9.64
N GLY A 83 -8.35 -24.81 -9.04
CA GLY A 83 -8.23 -26.24 -9.32
C GLY A 83 -6.98 -26.92 -8.75
N SER A 84 -6.11 -26.20 -8.05
CA SER A 84 -5.07 -26.85 -7.26
C SER A 84 -5.75 -27.64 -6.13
N GLY A 85 -5.87 -28.97 -6.35
CA GLY A 85 -6.51 -29.87 -5.38
C GLY A 85 -5.88 -29.75 -3.98
N GLN A 86 -6.53 -30.36 -2.99
CA GLN A 86 -6.13 -30.36 -1.56
C GLN A 86 -4.71 -30.88 -1.29
N SER A 87 -3.93 -31.28 -2.32
CA SER A 87 -2.70 -32.06 -2.14
C SER A 87 -1.38 -31.29 -2.15
N ALA A 88 -1.41 -29.95 -2.30
CA ALA A 88 -0.19 -29.18 -1.97
C ALA A 88 -0.28 -28.77 -0.50
N ALA A 89 0.40 -29.50 0.38
CA ALA A 89 0.55 -29.15 1.78
C ALA A 89 0.98 -27.67 1.89
N ALA A 90 0.29 -26.91 2.75
CA ALA A 90 0.76 -25.58 3.14
C ALA A 90 2.23 -25.72 3.54
N GLY A 91 3.15 -25.05 2.85
CA GLY A 91 4.59 -25.14 3.13
C GLY A 91 5.49 -25.44 1.92
N ASN A 92 4.95 -25.85 0.77
CA ASN A 92 5.76 -26.14 -0.43
C ASN A 92 5.75 -25.05 -1.51
N LYS A 93 4.99 -23.96 -1.30
CA LYS A 93 4.92 -22.86 -2.27
C LYS A 93 5.67 -21.65 -1.75
N ILE A 94 6.40 -20.99 -2.63
CA ILE A 94 7.14 -19.78 -2.29
C ILE A 94 6.12 -18.65 -2.03
N PRO A 95 6.20 -17.98 -0.87
CA PRO A 95 5.29 -16.89 -0.56
C PRO A 95 5.67 -15.62 -1.32
N VAL A 96 4.64 -14.86 -1.71
CA VAL A 96 4.76 -13.51 -2.28
C VAL A 96 3.89 -12.56 -1.48
N LEU A 97 4.48 -11.51 -0.92
CA LEU A 97 3.77 -10.45 -0.20
C LEU A 97 3.52 -9.27 -1.12
N LEU A 98 2.26 -8.86 -1.25
CA LEU A 98 1.83 -7.72 -2.05
C LEU A 98 1.46 -6.53 -1.15
N GLN A 99 2.11 -5.38 -1.36
CA GLN A 99 1.91 -4.15 -0.61
C GLN A 99 1.42 -3.03 -1.51
N HIS A 100 0.22 -2.51 -1.22
CA HIS A 100 -0.46 -1.46 -1.99
C HIS A 100 0.16 -0.06 -1.83
N GLY A 101 -0.31 0.89 -2.64
CA GLY A 101 0.08 2.29 -2.64
C GLY A 101 -0.66 3.17 -1.63
N LEU A 102 -0.39 4.47 -1.68
CA LEU A 102 -1.06 5.49 -0.86
C LEU A 102 -2.56 5.55 -1.18
N LEU A 103 -3.39 5.71 -0.14
CA LEU A 103 -4.84 5.82 -0.23
C LEU A 103 -5.51 4.60 -0.90
N MET A 104 -4.87 3.45 -0.85
CA MET A 104 -5.34 2.19 -1.41
C MET A 104 -5.36 1.09 -0.34
N ASP A 105 -5.98 -0.04 -0.65
CA ASP A 105 -5.96 -1.26 0.15
C ASP A 105 -5.51 -2.48 -0.67
N GLY A 106 -5.58 -3.66 -0.08
CA GLY A 106 -5.16 -4.90 -0.74
C GLY A 106 -6.00 -5.28 -1.96
N VAL A 107 -7.22 -4.74 -2.12
CA VAL A 107 -8.08 -4.98 -3.29
C VAL A 107 -7.43 -4.47 -4.57
N THR A 108 -6.52 -3.50 -4.50
CA THR A 108 -5.68 -3.06 -5.62
C THR A 108 -5.13 -4.24 -6.44
N TRP A 109 -4.69 -5.30 -5.79
CA TRP A 109 -4.09 -6.47 -6.42
C TRP A 109 -5.08 -7.47 -6.99
N LEU A 110 -6.40 -7.21 -6.81
CA LEU A 110 -7.52 -8.06 -7.19
C LEU A 110 -8.60 -7.31 -7.98
N MET A 111 -8.29 -6.11 -8.46
CA MET A 111 -9.31 -5.18 -8.97
C MET A 111 -9.83 -5.57 -10.33
N ASN A 112 -8.96 -6.00 -11.23
CA ASN A 112 -9.30 -6.49 -12.55
C ASN A 112 -9.76 -7.96 -12.53
N SER A 113 -10.02 -8.52 -13.70
CA SER A 113 -10.31 -9.94 -13.87
C SER A 113 -9.15 -10.82 -13.37
N PRO A 114 -9.41 -12.11 -13.07
CA PRO A 114 -8.34 -13.02 -12.64
C PRO A 114 -7.17 -13.15 -13.62
N ASN A 115 -7.38 -12.91 -14.89
CA ASN A 115 -6.34 -12.97 -15.90
C ASN A 115 -5.51 -11.67 -16.00
N GLU A 116 -5.91 -10.61 -15.31
CA GLU A 116 -5.33 -9.27 -15.40
C GLU A 116 -4.83 -8.76 -14.03
N SER A 117 -5.27 -9.36 -12.93
CA SER A 117 -4.86 -8.97 -11.58
C SER A 117 -3.69 -9.79 -11.07
N LEU A 118 -2.64 -9.12 -10.58
CA LEU A 118 -1.40 -9.77 -10.13
C LEU A 118 -1.62 -10.82 -9.05
N GLY A 119 -2.53 -10.58 -8.09
CA GLY A 119 -2.81 -11.53 -7.01
C GLY A 119 -3.26 -12.90 -7.51
N TYR A 120 -4.15 -12.93 -8.49
CA TYR A 120 -4.61 -14.20 -9.09
C TYR A 120 -3.56 -14.83 -10.01
N ILE A 121 -2.87 -14.01 -10.81
CA ILE A 121 -1.83 -14.46 -11.75
C ILE A 121 -0.69 -15.15 -10.99
N LEU A 122 -0.24 -14.60 -9.86
CA LEU A 122 0.75 -15.24 -9.00
C LEU A 122 0.24 -16.55 -8.38
N ALA A 123 -1.00 -16.57 -7.91
CA ALA A 123 -1.61 -17.79 -7.36
C ALA A 123 -1.72 -18.90 -8.40
N ASP A 124 -2.18 -18.58 -9.63
CA ASP A 124 -2.21 -19.50 -10.77
C ASP A 124 -0.79 -19.90 -11.23
N GLY A 125 0.21 -19.02 -11.02
CA GLY A 125 1.64 -19.27 -11.24
C GLY A 125 2.29 -20.17 -10.19
N GLY A 126 1.55 -20.62 -9.18
CA GLY A 126 2.03 -21.58 -8.17
C GLY A 126 2.57 -20.96 -6.88
N TYR A 127 2.48 -19.65 -6.70
CA TYR A 127 2.90 -18.96 -5.48
C TYR A 127 1.84 -19.03 -4.38
N ASP A 128 2.27 -18.83 -3.13
CA ASP A 128 1.43 -18.59 -1.95
C ASP A 128 1.32 -17.07 -1.76
N VAL A 129 0.19 -16.50 -2.19
CA VAL A 129 0.03 -15.04 -2.30
C VAL A 129 -0.54 -14.47 -1.02
N TRP A 130 0.15 -13.47 -0.46
CA TRP A 130 -0.24 -12.72 0.70
C TRP A 130 -0.45 -11.25 0.35
N ILE A 131 -1.56 -10.68 0.77
CA ILE A 131 -1.97 -9.32 0.45
C ILE A 131 -2.09 -8.55 1.76
N ALA A 132 -1.24 -7.54 1.93
CA ALA A 132 -1.23 -6.71 3.12
C ALA A 132 -2.17 -5.51 2.97
N ASN A 133 -2.76 -5.09 4.10
CA ASN A 133 -3.46 -3.81 4.23
C ASN A 133 -2.76 -2.99 5.31
N THR A 134 -2.30 -1.79 4.97
CA THR A 134 -1.66 -0.89 5.93
C THR A 134 -2.64 -0.44 7.00
N ARG A 135 -2.11 -0.04 8.17
CA ARG A 135 -2.88 0.62 9.22
C ARG A 135 -3.72 1.78 8.68
N GLY A 136 -4.88 2.02 9.24
CA GLY A 136 -5.79 3.09 8.83
C GLY A 136 -6.74 2.73 7.69
N THR A 137 -6.42 1.75 6.84
CA THR A 137 -7.35 1.25 5.82
C THR A 137 -8.57 0.57 6.45
N VAL A 138 -9.67 0.46 5.71
CA VAL A 138 -10.92 -0.11 6.23
C VAL A 138 -10.76 -1.51 6.83
N TYR A 139 -9.80 -2.29 6.34
CA TYR A 139 -9.53 -3.65 6.84
C TYR A 139 -8.56 -3.67 8.03
N SER A 140 -7.75 -2.64 8.25
CA SER A 140 -6.69 -2.55 9.27
C SER A 140 -6.90 -1.36 10.22
N ARG A 141 -8.11 -1.17 10.74
CA ARG A 141 -8.48 -0.12 11.70
C ARG A 141 -8.42 -0.57 13.17
N GLY A 142 -7.93 -1.77 13.43
CA GLY A 142 -7.80 -2.28 14.79
C GLY A 142 -6.56 -1.72 15.49
N HIS A 143 -6.67 -1.53 16.81
CA HIS A 143 -5.55 -1.22 17.70
C HIS A 143 -5.80 -1.84 19.07
N THR A 144 -4.76 -2.21 19.81
CA THR A 144 -4.87 -2.89 21.11
C THR A 144 -5.50 -2.00 22.19
N THR A 145 -5.29 -0.69 22.14
CA THR A 145 -5.71 0.27 23.16
C THR A 145 -6.43 1.51 22.62
N LEU A 146 -6.14 1.94 21.38
CA LEU A 146 -6.69 3.15 20.78
C LEU A 146 -7.92 2.84 19.91
N SER A 147 -8.78 3.83 19.76
CA SER A 147 -9.86 3.85 18.77
C SER A 147 -9.44 4.65 17.55
N SER A 148 -9.91 4.31 16.35
CA SER A 148 -9.69 5.14 15.16
C SER A 148 -10.37 6.52 15.23
N SER A 149 -11.21 6.77 16.25
CA SER A 149 -11.73 8.10 16.58
C SER A 149 -10.78 8.94 17.43
N ASP A 150 -9.70 8.35 17.97
CA ASP A 150 -8.74 9.06 18.79
C ASP A 150 -7.67 9.72 17.90
N PRO A 151 -7.33 11.00 18.07
CA PRO A 151 -6.27 11.68 17.30
C PRO A 151 -4.94 10.92 17.32
N THR A 152 -4.55 10.38 18.48
CA THR A 152 -3.31 9.63 18.66
C THR A 152 -3.25 8.33 17.86
N TYR A 153 -4.39 7.78 17.42
CA TYR A 153 -4.43 6.64 16.50
C TYR A 153 -3.81 6.98 15.15
N TRP A 154 -3.87 8.25 14.71
CA TRP A 154 -3.38 8.73 13.42
C TRP A 154 -1.98 9.39 13.50
N ASP A 155 -1.31 9.30 14.66
CA ASP A 155 0.04 9.85 14.82
C ASP A 155 1.12 8.93 14.23
N TRP A 156 1.06 8.71 12.91
CA TRP A 156 2.01 7.90 12.16
C TRP A 156 2.21 8.43 10.73
N SER A 157 3.33 8.05 10.14
CA SER A 157 3.69 8.32 8.75
C SER A 157 4.17 7.03 8.08
N TRP A 158 4.72 7.11 6.88
CA TRP A 158 5.32 5.95 6.23
C TRP A 158 6.58 5.43 6.98
N ASP A 159 7.18 6.21 7.88
CA ASP A 159 8.22 5.71 8.80
C ASP A 159 7.70 4.51 9.60
N GLU A 160 6.51 4.64 10.19
CA GLU A 160 5.89 3.59 10.99
C GLU A 160 5.39 2.44 10.12
N LEU A 161 4.98 2.70 8.87
CA LEU A 161 4.63 1.63 7.93
C LEU A 161 5.86 0.76 7.60
N ALA A 162 7.04 1.38 7.45
CA ALA A 162 8.29 0.66 7.22
C ALA A 162 8.80 -0.04 8.48
N SER A 163 8.85 0.68 9.61
CA SER A 163 9.47 0.19 10.85
C SER A 163 8.59 -0.77 11.65
N ASN A 164 7.28 -0.62 11.62
CA ASN A 164 6.35 -1.39 12.45
C ASN A 164 5.45 -2.31 11.63
N ASP A 165 4.75 -1.82 10.58
CA ASP A 165 3.85 -2.66 9.79
C ASP A 165 4.61 -3.74 9.03
N LEU A 166 5.59 -3.35 8.23
CA LEU A 166 6.37 -4.32 7.46
C LEU A 166 7.15 -5.27 8.37
N SER A 167 7.66 -4.77 9.51
CA SER A 167 8.37 -5.55 10.51
C SER A 167 7.49 -6.54 11.27
N ALA A 168 6.17 -6.36 11.27
CA ALA A 168 5.21 -7.33 11.80
C ALA A 168 4.75 -8.32 10.70
N VAL A 169 4.48 -7.81 9.49
CA VAL A 169 3.90 -8.59 8.39
C VAL A 169 4.90 -9.61 7.81
N VAL A 170 6.14 -9.21 7.55
CA VAL A 170 7.14 -10.11 6.93
C VAL A 170 7.45 -11.33 7.80
N PRO A 171 7.77 -11.19 9.11
CA PRO A 171 7.96 -12.35 9.98
C PRO A 171 6.72 -13.23 10.12
N TYR A 172 5.53 -12.62 10.12
CA TYR A 172 4.28 -13.36 10.18
C TYR A 172 4.09 -14.24 8.95
N VAL A 173 4.22 -13.68 7.74
CA VAL A 173 4.13 -14.43 6.47
C VAL A 173 5.21 -15.53 6.42
N TYR A 174 6.44 -15.20 6.80
CA TYR A 174 7.54 -16.17 6.88
C TYR A 174 7.20 -17.36 7.78
N ALA A 175 6.66 -17.10 8.97
CA ALA A 175 6.26 -18.15 9.90
C ALA A 175 5.08 -18.98 9.38
N GLN A 176 4.05 -18.34 8.82
CA GLN A 176 2.85 -19.01 8.29
C GLN A 176 3.11 -19.83 7.02
N SER A 177 4.13 -19.48 6.26
CA SER A 177 4.55 -20.19 5.04
C SER A 177 5.58 -21.31 5.28
N GLY A 178 5.79 -21.72 6.54
CA GLY A 178 6.73 -22.77 6.88
C GLY A 178 8.21 -22.32 6.86
N GLN A 179 8.45 -21.05 7.21
CA GLN A 179 9.79 -20.43 7.26
C GLN A 179 10.48 -20.34 5.88
N GLN A 180 9.69 -20.11 4.83
CA GLN A 180 10.23 -19.85 3.50
C GLN A 180 10.48 -18.36 3.29
N ARG A 181 11.64 -18.01 2.75
CA ARG A 181 11.94 -16.65 2.30
C ARG A 181 10.95 -16.25 1.22
N LEU A 182 10.40 -15.02 1.33
CA LEU A 182 9.34 -14.54 0.48
C LEU A 182 9.81 -13.49 -0.54
N HIS A 183 9.12 -13.39 -1.67
CA HIS A 183 9.21 -12.24 -2.55
C HIS A 183 8.33 -11.13 -2.01
N TYR A 184 8.80 -9.91 -2.12
CA TYR A 184 8.01 -8.71 -1.85
C TYR A 184 7.63 -8.02 -3.17
N VAL A 185 6.39 -7.55 -3.30
CA VAL A 185 5.98 -6.66 -4.38
C VAL A 185 5.36 -5.42 -3.77
N GLY A 186 5.91 -4.26 -4.08
CA GLY A 186 5.35 -2.96 -3.71
C GLY A 186 4.89 -2.17 -4.93
N HIS A 187 3.84 -1.38 -4.75
CA HIS A 187 3.44 -0.35 -5.72
C HIS A 187 3.47 1.02 -5.02
N SER A 188 4.04 2.03 -5.68
CA SER A 188 3.98 3.42 -5.17
C SER A 188 4.50 3.54 -3.72
N LEU A 189 3.67 3.95 -2.75
CA LEU A 189 4.02 3.99 -1.33
C LEU A 189 4.58 2.64 -0.82
N GLY A 190 4.09 1.51 -1.34
CA GLY A 190 4.63 0.19 -1.00
C GLY A 190 6.11 0.03 -1.38
N THR A 191 6.57 0.72 -2.44
CA THR A 191 8.01 0.74 -2.81
C THR A 191 8.82 1.61 -1.87
N LEU A 192 8.27 2.76 -1.43
CA LEU A 192 8.91 3.65 -0.45
C LEU A 192 9.13 2.93 0.89
N ILE A 193 8.11 2.22 1.36
CA ILE A 193 8.19 1.37 2.56
C ILE A 193 9.33 0.35 2.42
N ALA A 194 9.42 -0.31 1.26
CA ALA A 194 10.48 -1.28 1.01
C ALA A 194 11.88 -0.64 1.00
N PHE A 195 12.08 0.49 0.30
CA PHE A 195 13.36 1.19 0.27
C PHE A 195 13.79 1.64 1.67
N ALA A 196 12.86 2.17 2.47
CA ALA A 196 13.16 2.57 3.85
C ALA A 196 13.59 1.36 4.70
N ALA A 197 12.87 0.25 4.64
CA ALA A 197 13.19 -0.95 5.41
C ALA A 197 14.50 -1.61 4.94
N LEU A 198 14.69 -1.78 3.64
CA LEU A 198 15.88 -2.42 3.06
C LEU A 198 17.15 -1.59 3.29
N SER A 199 17.07 -0.25 3.21
CA SER A 199 18.21 0.64 3.50
C SER A 199 18.69 0.52 4.95
N GLN A 200 17.79 0.15 5.86
CA GLN A 200 18.10 -0.15 7.26
C GLN A 200 18.41 -1.64 7.50
N ARG A 201 18.53 -2.41 6.42
CA ARG A 201 18.78 -3.86 6.45
C ARG A 201 17.75 -4.67 7.23
N GLN A 202 16.52 -4.14 7.33
CA GLN A 202 15.43 -4.84 7.99
C GLN A 202 14.95 -6.02 7.14
N GLN A 203 14.59 -7.12 7.79
CA GLN A 203 13.95 -8.30 7.20
C GLN A 203 14.72 -9.02 6.07
N LEU A 204 15.94 -8.62 5.72
CA LEU A 204 16.72 -9.19 4.59
C LEU A 204 16.82 -10.71 4.65
N GLY A 205 17.02 -11.30 5.85
CA GLY A 205 17.09 -12.76 6.03
C GLY A 205 15.80 -13.50 5.69
N MET A 206 14.65 -12.82 5.67
CA MET A 206 13.34 -13.41 5.36
C MET A 206 12.87 -13.06 3.94
N LEU A 207 13.50 -12.08 3.28
CA LEU A 207 13.19 -11.71 1.91
C LEU A 207 14.10 -12.43 0.92
N ARG A 208 13.53 -12.83 -0.21
CA ARG A 208 14.20 -13.47 -1.35
C ARG A 208 14.55 -12.44 -2.41
N SER A 209 13.63 -11.54 -2.68
CA SER A 209 13.78 -10.42 -3.62
C SER A 209 12.68 -9.38 -3.41
N ALA A 210 12.80 -8.21 -4.06
CA ALA A 210 11.74 -7.22 -4.12
C ALA A 210 11.45 -6.79 -5.56
N GLY A 211 10.17 -6.82 -5.94
CA GLY A 211 9.62 -6.24 -7.16
C GLY A 211 8.96 -4.89 -6.84
N LEU A 212 9.46 -3.81 -7.38
CA LEU A 212 9.07 -2.44 -7.06
C LEU A 212 8.48 -1.77 -8.30
N LEU A 213 7.16 -1.60 -8.29
CA LEU A 213 6.37 -1.07 -9.40
C LEU A 213 6.07 0.41 -9.15
N SER A 214 6.37 1.27 -10.10
CA SER A 214 6.33 2.74 -9.94
C SER A 214 7.11 3.17 -8.69
N PRO A 215 8.45 2.94 -8.65
CA PRO A 215 9.26 3.06 -7.45
C PRO A 215 9.35 4.50 -6.95
N ILE A 216 8.98 4.73 -5.69
CA ILE A 216 9.09 5.99 -4.97
C ILE A 216 10.24 5.89 -3.96
N ALA A 217 11.32 6.63 -4.20
CA ALA A 217 12.40 6.88 -3.25
C ALA A 217 12.70 8.38 -3.14
N TYR A 218 12.56 9.09 -4.25
CA TYR A 218 12.75 10.53 -4.35
C TYR A 218 11.52 11.14 -5.02
N LEU A 219 11.18 12.39 -4.65
CA LEU A 219 10.00 13.10 -5.14
C LEU A 219 10.29 14.56 -5.55
N ASN A 220 11.56 14.91 -5.76
CA ASN A 220 11.93 16.29 -6.10
C ASN A 220 11.69 16.67 -7.56
N LYS A 221 11.38 15.69 -8.41
CA LYS A 221 11.03 15.88 -9.82
C LYS A 221 9.58 15.51 -10.12
N VAL A 222 8.82 15.20 -9.07
CA VAL A 222 7.39 14.89 -9.22
C VAL A 222 6.72 15.95 -10.12
N ALA A 223 6.07 15.48 -11.18
CA ALA A 223 5.42 16.35 -12.16
C ALA A 223 3.90 16.46 -11.95
N SER A 224 3.36 15.76 -10.94
CA SER A 224 1.95 15.85 -10.58
C SER A 224 1.59 17.23 -10.04
N PRO A 225 0.77 18.04 -10.74
CA PRO A 225 0.41 19.39 -10.30
C PRO A 225 -0.29 19.40 -8.93
N LEU A 226 -1.04 18.35 -8.61
CA LEU A 226 -1.69 18.22 -7.32
C LEU A 226 -0.68 18.01 -6.19
N ALA A 227 0.23 17.05 -6.39
CA ALA A 227 1.24 16.75 -5.39
C ALA A 227 2.10 17.99 -5.10
N LEU A 228 2.48 18.72 -6.16
CA LEU A 228 3.21 20.00 -6.04
C LEU A 228 2.36 21.06 -5.32
N ALA A 229 1.13 21.31 -5.76
CA ALA A 229 0.26 22.31 -5.13
C ALA A 229 0.00 21.97 -3.66
N GLY A 230 -0.26 20.71 -3.33
CA GLY A 230 -0.45 20.28 -1.95
C GLY A 230 0.80 20.46 -1.09
N ALA A 231 1.98 20.18 -1.64
CA ALA A 231 3.25 20.36 -0.94
C ALA A 231 3.61 21.85 -0.76
N ASP A 232 3.50 22.65 -1.83
CA ASP A 232 3.89 24.06 -1.82
C ASP A 232 2.96 24.94 -0.96
N THR A 233 1.69 24.58 -0.87
CA THR A 233 0.70 25.30 -0.04
C THR A 233 0.69 24.85 1.43
N PHE A 234 1.51 23.87 1.82
CA PHE A 234 1.50 23.27 3.15
C PHE A 234 0.09 22.79 3.56
N LEU A 235 -0.67 22.29 2.59
CA LEU A 235 -2.06 21.89 2.79
C LEU A 235 -2.20 20.79 3.84
N ALA A 236 -1.35 19.78 3.79
CA ALA A 236 -1.38 18.68 4.74
C ALA A 236 -1.03 19.15 6.16
N GLU A 237 -0.04 20.04 6.30
CA GLU A 237 0.31 20.65 7.57
C GLU A 237 -0.83 21.51 8.13
N ALA A 238 -1.51 22.29 7.28
CA ALA A 238 -2.67 23.08 7.70
C ALA A 238 -3.82 22.19 8.21
N LEU A 239 -4.11 21.09 7.53
CA LEU A 239 -5.11 20.10 7.97
C LEU A 239 -4.72 19.49 9.32
N TYR A 240 -3.47 19.07 9.45
CA TYR A 240 -2.93 18.49 10.68
C TYR A 240 -3.03 19.47 11.87
N TRP A 241 -2.69 20.74 11.67
CA TRP A 241 -2.79 21.76 12.71
C TRP A 241 -4.21 22.16 13.08
N LEU A 242 -5.17 21.90 12.17
CA LEU A 242 -6.60 22.05 12.46
C LEU A 242 -7.19 20.85 13.20
N GLY A 243 -6.37 19.84 13.55
CA GLY A 243 -6.80 18.62 14.25
C GLY A 243 -7.50 17.61 13.34
N LEU A 244 -7.24 17.66 12.04
CA LEU A 244 -7.70 16.67 11.08
C LEU A 244 -6.63 15.58 10.95
N ASP A 245 -6.54 14.71 11.95
CA ASP A 245 -5.49 13.69 12.04
C ASP A 245 -5.71 12.53 11.06
N GLU A 246 -6.97 12.18 10.78
CA GLU A 246 -7.36 11.27 9.70
C GLU A 246 -7.49 12.05 8.38
N PHE A 247 -6.73 11.65 7.37
CA PHE A 247 -6.93 12.08 5.99
C PHE A 247 -7.86 11.08 5.30
N ASP A 248 -9.14 11.39 5.31
CA ASP A 248 -10.17 10.65 4.56
C ASP A 248 -10.60 11.48 3.35
N PRO A 249 -10.14 11.13 2.12
CA PRO A 249 -10.52 11.88 0.92
C PRO A 249 -12.00 11.77 0.57
N THR A 250 -12.72 10.82 1.16
CA THR A 250 -14.19 10.69 1.02
C THR A 250 -14.95 11.46 2.09
N GLY A 251 -14.25 11.95 3.12
CA GLY A 251 -14.82 12.69 4.25
C GLY A 251 -15.25 14.10 3.87
N GLU A 252 -16.38 14.57 4.44
CA GLU A 252 -16.96 15.89 4.15
C GLU A 252 -15.98 17.08 4.33
N PRO A 253 -15.11 17.12 5.38
CA PRO A 253 -14.17 18.23 5.55
C PRO A 253 -13.12 18.33 4.44
N VAL A 254 -12.54 17.20 4.03
CA VAL A 254 -11.53 17.15 2.97
C VAL A 254 -12.16 17.45 1.62
N HIS A 255 -13.32 16.87 1.34
CA HIS A 255 -14.07 17.12 0.12
C HIS A 255 -14.43 18.61 -0.03
N LYS A 256 -14.87 19.26 1.05
CA LYS A 256 -15.19 20.69 1.04
C LYS A 256 -13.96 21.55 0.78
N LEU A 257 -12.85 21.28 1.50
CA LEU A 257 -11.59 22.02 1.32
C LEU A 257 -11.04 21.89 -0.10
N VAL A 258 -11.03 20.67 -0.64
CA VAL A 258 -10.62 20.40 -2.02
C VAL A 258 -11.52 21.17 -3.01
N THR A 259 -12.83 21.20 -2.79
CA THR A 259 -13.78 21.95 -3.62
C THR A 259 -13.52 23.46 -3.53
N ASP A 260 -13.26 23.99 -2.34
CA ASP A 260 -12.98 25.41 -2.13
C ASP A 260 -11.66 25.85 -2.81
N ILE A 261 -10.61 25.01 -2.76
CA ILE A 261 -9.35 25.24 -3.49
C ILE A 261 -9.60 25.19 -5.00
N CYS A 262 -10.38 24.23 -5.47
CA CYS A 262 -10.70 24.04 -6.89
C CYS A 262 -11.55 25.17 -7.49
N SER A 263 -12.25 25.91 -6.67
CA SER A 263 -13.06 27.07 -7.12
C SER A 263 -12.23 28.34 -7.34
N GLN A 264 -10.92 28.33 -6.97
CA GLN A 264 -10.08 29.52 -7.11
C GLN A 264 -9.59 29.71 -8.56
N PRO A 265 -9.57 30.95 -9.08
CA PRO A 265 -9.08 31.24 -10.42
C PRO A 265 -7.60 30.85 -10.59
N GLY A 266 -7.29 30.07 -11.63
CA GLY A 266 -5.93 29.64 -11.95
C GLY A 266 -5.52 28.29 -11.39
N ILE A 267 -6.34 27.67 -10.55
CA ILE A 267 -6.10 26.30 -10.07
C ILE A 267 -6.87 25.32 -10.96
N ASN A 268 -6.14 24.50 -11.69
CA ASN A 268 -6.73 23.44 -12.49
C ASN A 268 -6.87 22.16 -11.65
N CYS A 269 -7.99 22.04 -10.95
CA CYS A 269 -8.30 20.85 -10.14
C CYS A 269 -8.68 19.61 -10.94
N TYR A 270 -8.69 19.70 -12.24
CA TYR A 270 -8.87 18.60 -13.14
C TYR A 270 -7.78 17.51 -12.92
N ASN A 271 -6.55 17.95 -12.78
CA ASN A 271 -5.42 17.10 -12.45
C ASN A 271 -5.46 16.57 -11.02
N MET A 272 -6.10 17.33 -10.12
CA MET A 272 -6.25 17.00 -8.71
C MET A 272 -7.17 15.80 -8.49
N MET A 273 -8.27 15.77 -9.23
CA MET A 273 -9.25 14.69 -9.13
C MET A 273 -8.82 13.42 -9.86
N SER A 274 -7.95 13.50 -10.84
CA SER A 274 -7.43 12.30 -11.53
C SER A 274 -6.44 11.49 -10.68
N VAL A 275 -5.77 12.08 -9.70
CA VAL A 275 -4.94 11.34 -8.73
C VAL A 275 -5.79 10.69 -7.64
N PHE A 276 -6.88 11.36 -7.20
CA PHE A 276 -7.75 10.86 -6.12
C PHE A 276 -9.13 10.41 -6.60
N THR A 277 -9.54 10.78 -7.82
CA THR A 277 -10.91 10.56 -8.30
C THR A 277 -10.97 10.34 -9.80
N VAL A 278 -10.13 9.51 -10.41
CA VAL A 278 -10.41 9.05 -11.78
C VAL A 278 -11.89 8.66 -11.95
N CYS A 279 -12.61 8.53 -10.86
CA CYS A 279 -13.96 8.03 -10.83
C CYS A 279 -15.08 8.99 -10.43
N PHE A 280 -14.85 10.06 -9.68
CA PHE A 280 -16.00 10.90 -9.24
C PHE A 280 -16.56 11.80 -10.35
N LEU A 281 -15.82 12.08 -11.42
CA LEU A 281 -16.23 12.97 -12.52
C LEU A 281 -16.56 12.25 -13.84
N TRP A 282 -16.46 10.94 -13.90
CA TRP A 282 -16.84 10.19 -15.10
C TRP A 282 -18.33 10.33 -15.48
N ILE A 283 -19.16 10.77 -14.55
CA ILE A 283 -20.59 11.01 -14.79
C ILE A 283 -20.83 12.26 -15.67
N TYR A 284 -19.89 13.19 -15.79
CA TYR A 284 -20.16 14.48 -16.44
C TYR A 284 -19.39 14.83 -17.72
N HIS A 285 -18.25 14.27 -18.08
CA HIS A 285 -17.65 14.55 -19.42
C HIS A 285 -16.49 13.66 -19.87
N ARG A 286 -16.56 13.24 -21.13
CA ARG A 286 -15.55 12.50 -21.94
C ARG A 286 -14.21 13.23 -22.17
N ALA A 287 -13.97 14.38 -21.60
CA ALA A 287 -12.79 15.22 -21.86
C ALA A 287 -11.75 15.22 -20.75
N LEU A 288 -11.92 14.41 -19.67
CA LEU A 288 -11.18 14.55 -18.42
C LEU A 288 -10.04 13.55 -18.19
N LEU A 289 -9.67 12.75 -19.17
CA LEU A 289 -8.71 11.65 -19.02
C LEU A 289 -7.24 12.03 -19.15
N ALA A 290 -6.92 13.30 -19.11
CA ALA A 290 -5.62 13.72 -19.56
C ALA A 290 -4.77 14.36 -18.47
N HIS A 291 -4.34 13.78 -17.37
CA HIS A 291 -3.20 14.45 -16.66
C HIS A 291 -2.72 13.84 -15.32
N ALA A 292 -2.98 12.54 -15.04
CA ALA A 292 -2.14 11.82 -14.06
C ALA A 292 -1.03 11.00 -14.75
N GLY A 293 -0.64 11.46 -15.92
CA GLY A 293 -0.12 10.69 -17.02
C GLY A 293 -1.28 9.96 -17.70
N ASP A 294 -1.39 10.08 -19.01
CA ASP A 294 -2.40 9.35 -19.79
C ASP A 294 -2.24 7.86 -19.54
N ASN A 295 -3.02 7.30 -18.62
CA ASN A 295 -3.09 5.86 -18.45
C ASN A 295 -3.43 5.24 -19.80
N CYS A 296 -2.57 4.36 -20.31
CA CYS A 296 -2.75 3.86 -21.66
C CYS A 296 -3.88 2.85 -21.78
N CYS A 297 -4.16 2.12 -20.70
CA CYS A 297 -4.71 0.78 -20.90
C CYS A 297 -5.63 0.33 -19.76
N LEU A 298 -6.30 1.25 -19.06
CA LEU A 298 -7.24 0.93 -17.99
C LEU A 298 -8.49 0.24 -18.54
N ASP A 299 -8.94 -0.82 -17.84
CA ASP A 299 -10.20 -1.47 -18.14
C ASP A 299 -11.38 -0.76 -17.45
N ASN A 300 -12.41 -0.40 -18.21
CA ASN A 300 -13.63 0.22 -17.69
C ASN A 300 -14.37 -0.66 -16.66
N SER A 301 -14.19 -1.97 -16.68
CA SER A 301 -14.84 -2.89 -15.74
C SER A 301 -14.25 -2.76 -14.33
N SER A 302 -13.00 -2.38 -14.18
CA SER A 302 -12.33 -2.18 -12.90
C SER A 302 -12.77 -0.90 -12.18
N VAL A 303 -13.32 0.08 -12.91
CA VAL A 303 -13.78 1.37 -12.37
C VAL A 303 -14.81 1.20 -11.25
N GLN A 304 -15.79 0.31 -11.42
CA GLN A 304 -16.82 0.08 -10.41
C GLN A 304 -16.25 -0.56 -9.14
N VAL A 305 -15.26 -1.42 -9.29
CA VAL A 305 -14.56 -2.03 -8.15
C VAL A 305 -13.72 -0.98 -7.42
N PHE A 306 -13.00 -0.15 -8.18
CA PHE A 306 -12.24 0.97 -7.62
C PHE A 306 -13.14 1.87 -6.77
N LEU A 307 -14.26 2.34 -7.33
CA LEU A 307 -15.21 3.21 -6.62
C LEU A 307 -15.81 2.58 -5.35
N ALA A 308 -15.89 1.26 -5.30
CA ALA A 308 -16.43 0.54 -4.14
C ALA A 308 -15.39 0.36 -3.01
N HIS A 309 -14.10 0.49 -3.32
CA HIS A 309 -13.01 0.22 -2.38
C HIS A 309 -12.10 1.41 -2.14
N GLU A 310 -11.86 2.24 -3.15
CA GLU A 310 -10.88 3.32 -3.11
C GLU A 310 -11.56 4.71 -3.26
N PRO A 311 -10.96 5.78 -2.77
CA PRO A 311 -9.74 5.85 -2.00
C PRO A 311 -9.93 5.45 -0.52
N GLN A 312 -8.84 4.97 0.12
CA GLN A 312 -8.79 4.63 1.54
C GLN A 312 -8.28 5.80 2.38
N ALA A 313 -8.59 5.78 3.69
CA ALA A 313 -8.04 6.75 4.62
C ALA A 313 -6.55 6.51 4.91
N SER A 314 -5.86 7.59 5.27
CA SER A 314 -4.47 7.59 5.74
C SER A 314 -4.32 8.58 6.91
N ALA A 315 -3.19 8.57 7.59
CA ALA A 315 -2.89 9.64 8.54
C ALA A 315 -2.54 10.95 7.80
N THR A 316 -3.04 12.07 8.29
CA THR A 316 -2.63 13.38 7.77
C THR A 316 -1.13 13.60 7.94
N LYS A 317 -0.52 13.13 9.04
CA LYS A 317 0.94 13.12 9.24
C LYS A 317 1.69 12.39 8.13
N ASN A 318 1.12 11.30 7.57
CA ASN A 318 1.69 10.61 6.41
C ASN A 318 1.69 11.51 5.17
N MET A 319 0.63 12.27 4.94
CA MET A 319 0.56 13.25 3.85
C MET A 319 1.57 14.39 4.04
N VAL A 320 1.71 14.89 5.28
CA VAL A 320 2.76 15.87 5.63
C VAL A 320 4.15 15.33 5.30
N HIS A 321 4.44 14.09 5.65
CA HIS A 321 5.75 13.49 5.40
C HIS A 321 6.07 13.36 3.91
N LEU A 322 5.10 12.95 3.09
CA LEU A 322 5.26 12.93 1.63
C LEU A 322 5.47 14.34 1.06
N ALA A 323 4.76 15.35 1.56
CA ALA A 323 4.97 16.74 1.18
C ALA A 323 6.39 17.24 1.57
N GLN A 324 6.93 16.81 2.70
CA GLN A 324 8.32 17.09 3.09
C GLN A 324 9.33 16.48 2.09
N MET A 325 9.07 15.25 1.62
CA MET A 325 9.92 14.61 0.59
C MET A 325 9.89 15.39 -0.74
N ILE A 326 8.72 15.85 -1.18
CA ILE A 326 8.57 16.66 -2.40
C ILE A 326 9.40 17.96 -2.28
N ARG A 327 9.26 18.68 -1.19
CA ARG A 327 9.96 19.97 -0.99
C ARG A 327 11.46 19.81 -0.80
N ARG A 328 11.92 18.73 -0.20
CA ARG A 328 13.34 18.52 0.15
C ARG A 328 14.11 17.66 -0.83
N GLY A 329 13.42 16.84 -1.60
CA GLY A 329 14.01 15.90 -2.54
C GLY A 329 14.86 14.81 -1.88
N THR A 330 14.64 14.53 -0.60
CA THR A 330 15.42 13.57 0.18
C THR A 330 14.53 12.49 0.77
N LEU A 331 15.03 11.27 0.82
CA LEU A 331 14.42 10.17 1.55
C LEU A 331 14.94 10.23 2.99
N ALA A 332 14.16 10.80 3.89
CA ALA A 332 14.53 11.00 5.29
C ALA A 332 13.34 10.74 6.20
N LYS A 333 13.60 10.54 7.48
CA LYS A 333 12.56 10.42 8.50
C LYS A 333 11.74 11.70 8.62
N TYR A 334 10.57 11.60 9.26
CA TYR A 334 9.66 12.71 9.45
C TYR A 334 10.34 13.91 10.11
N ASP A 335 10.18 15.11 9.54
CA ASP A 335 10.69 16.33 10.13
C ASP A 335 9.64 16.96 11.05
N TYR A 336 9.97 17.08 12.33
CA TYR A 336 9.12 17.71 13.34
C TYR A 336 9.12 19.26 13.25
N GLY A 337 9.75 19.82 12.21
CA GLY A 337 9.67 21.24 11.87
C GLY A 337 10.68 22.15 12.58
N ASN A 338 11.36 21.66 13.62
CA ASN A 338 12.40 22.45 14.32
C ASN A 338 13.47 21.55 14.94
N ALA A 339 14.64 22.14 15.21
CA ALA A 339 15.81 21.42 15.74
C ALA A 339 15.56 20.78 17.12
N ALA A 340 14.77 21.42 17.98
CA ALA A 340 14.52 20.92 19.34
C ALA A 340 13.67 19.65 19.32
N ASP A 341 12.58 19.64 18.54
CA ASP A 341 11.72 18.47 18.41
C ASP A 341 12.43 17.34 17.64
N ASN A 342 13.17 17.63 16.57
CA ASN A 342 14.01 16.63 15.91
C ASN A 342 15.03 16.02 16.87
N THR A 343 15.69 16.84 17.71
CA THR A 343 16.65 16.33 18.70
C THR A 343 15.98 15.43 19.73
N LYS A 344 14.76 15.77 20.15
CA LYS A 344 13.99 14.94 21.08
C LYS A 344 13.68 13.54 20.50
N HIS A 345 13.38 13.47 19.20
CA HIS A 345 12.99 12.22 18.55
C HIS A 345 14.19 11.42 18.01
N TYR A 346 15.23 12.11 17.53
CA TYR A 346 16.34 11.47 16.79
C TYR A 346 17.70 11.64 17.45
N GLY A 347 17.82 12.45 18.51
CA GLY A 347 19.10 12.82 19.12
C GLY A 347 19.94 13.78 18.27
N GLN A 348 19.41 14.30 17.16
CA GLN A 348 20.05 15.25 16.26
C GLN A 348 19.05 16.28 15.71
N ALA A 349 19.56 17.45 15.30
CA ALA A 349 18.75 18.61 14.89
C ALA A 349 17.98 18.45 13.57
N THR A 350 18.37 17.50 12.75
CA THR A 350 17.75 17.20 11.45
C THR A 350 17.28 15.74 11.38
N PRO A 351 16.24 15.43 10.61
CA PRO A 351 15.79 14.05 10.42
C PRO A 351 16.92 13.18 9.83
N PRO A 352 17.13 11.95 10.34
CA PRO A 352 18.05 10.99 9.71
C PRO A 352 17.59 10.62 8.30
N ALA A 353 18.53 10.54 7.37
CA ALA A 353 18.26 10.05 6.02
C ALA A 353 18.19 8.51 5.99
N TYR A 354 17.40 7.98 5.07
CA TYR A 354 17.46 6.59 4.64
C TYR A 354 18.45 6.47 3.49
N ASP A 355 19.53 5.76 3.71
CA ASP A 355 20.58 5.58 2.69
C ASP A 355 20.25 4.37 1.81
N VAL A 356 19.65 4.61 0.66
CA VAL A 356 19.30 3.55 -0.30
C VAL A 356 20.53 2.80 -0.81
N SER A 357 21.72 3.43 -0.83
CA SER A 357 22.97 2.77 -1.20
C SER A 357 23.45 1.73 -0.18
N ALA A 358 22.86 1.73 1.03
CA ALA A 358 23.13 0.72 2.05
C ALA A 358 22.38 -0.60 1.84
N ILE A 359 21.46 -0.68 0.87
CA ILE A 359 20.85 -1.94 0.44
C ILE A 359 21.97 -2.85 -0.09
N PRO A 360 22.07 -4.11 0.37
CA PRO A 360 23.14 -4.99 -0.10
C PRO A 360 23.15 -5.12 -1.63
N ASP A 361 24.32 -5.00 -2.24
CA ASP A 361 24.48 -5.03 -3.69
C ASP A 361 24.05 -6.37 -4.30
N ASP A 362 24.08 -7.45 -3.52
CA ASP A 362 23.64 -8.81 -3.89
C ASP A 362 22.14 -9.08 -3.62
N PHE A 363 21.39 -8.12 -3.07
CA PHE A 363 19.94 -8.29 -2.82
C PHE A 363 19.16 -8.11 -4.13
N PRO A 364 18.38 -9.13 -4.60
CA PRO A 364 17.72 -9.06 -5.89
C PRO A 364 16.59 -8.04 -5.93
N LEU A 365 16.69 -7.07 -6.84
CA LEU A 365 15.70 -6.01 -7.08
C LEU A 365 15.18 -6.05 -8.52
N PHE A 366 13.86 -5.92 -8.67
CA PHE A 366 13.19 -5.64 -9.93
C PHE A 366 12.52 -4.27 -9.83
N LEU A 367 12.93 -3.31 -10.65
CA LEU A 367 12.36 -1.97 -10.73
C LEU A 367 11.61 -1.82 -12.07
N SER A 368 10.32 -1.46 -12.01
CA SER A 368 9.53 -1.20 -13.21
C SER A 368 8.89 0.18 -13.12
N TYR A 369 9.16 1.07 -14.09
CA TYR A 369 8.71 2.46 -14.08
C TYR A 369 8.23 2.93 -15.45
N GLY A 370 7.38 3.98 -15.44
CA GLY A 370 6.67 4.47 -16.61
C GLY A 370 7.19 5.82 -17.10
N GLY A 371 7.20 6.01 -18.43
CA GLY A 371 7.59 7.27 -19.03
C GLY A 371 6.57 8.39 -18.86
N ARG A 372 5.31 8.03 -18.54
CA ARG A 372 4.22 8.98 -18.30
C ARG A 372 3.83 9.07 -16.81
N ASP A 373 4.60 8.44 -15.93
CA ASP A 373 4.36 8.49 -14.50
C ASP A 373 4.78 9.86 -13.94
N THR A 374 3.82 10.61 -13.41
CA THR A 374 4.04 11.95 -12.86
C THR A 374 4.27 11.95 -11.34
N LEU A 375 4.17 10.79 -10.69
CA LEU A 375 4.47 10.60 -9.26
C LEU A 375 5.82 9.89 -9.07
N SER A 376 6.01 8.74 -9.70
CA SER A 376 7.32 8.09 -9.84
C SER A 376 7.99 8.63 -11.10
N ASP A 377 8.35 9.93 -11.09
CA ASP A 377 8.88 10.62 -12.27
C ASP A 377 10.16 9.94 -12.78
N PRO A 378 10.32 9.74 -14.10
CA PRO A 378 11.51 9.11 -14.67
C PRO A 378 12.84 9.75 -14.26
N GLN A 379 12.88 11.06 -13.95
CA GLN A 379 14.10 11.73 -13.50
C GLN A 379 14.45 11.35 -12.05
N ASP A 380 13.43 11.21 -11.17
CA ASP A 380 13.61 10.71 -9.80
C ASP A 380 14.04 9.24 -9.81
N VAL A 381 13.48 8.43 -10.70
CA VAL A 381 13.92 7.03 -10.87
C VAL A 381 15.33 6.97 -11.44
N SER A 382 15.69 7.85 -12.37
CA SER A 382 17.07 7.95 -12.87
C SER A 382 18.06 8.29 -11.74
N HIS A 383 17.69 9.18 -10.84
CA HIS A 383 18.47 9.46 -9.64
C HIS A 383 18.60 8.22 -8.74
N LEU A 384 17.50 7.51 -8.49
CA LEU A 384 17.50 6.24 -7.74
C LEU A 384 18.48 5.21 -8.35
N LEU A 385 18.46 5.05 -9.67
CA LEU A 385 19.37 4.15 -10.39
C LEU A 385 20.83 4.57 -10.27
N GLN A 386 21.12 5.87 -10.19
CA GLN A 386 22.48 6.36 -9.92
C GLN A 386 22.92 6.04 -8.48
N VAL A 387 22.01 6.07 -7.52
CA VAL A 387 22.32 5.66 -6.13
C VAL A 387 22.58 4.15 -6.05
N LEU A 388 21.83 3.34 -6.81
CA LEU A 388 21.99 1.88 -6.89
C LEU A 388 23.07 1.40 -7.88
N LYS A 389 23.93 2.28 -8.38
CA LYS A 389 24.91 1.94 -9.43
C LYS A 389 25.94 0.88 -9.04
N SER A 390 26.17 0.69 -7.75
CA SER A 390 27.06 -0.36 -7.21
C SER A 390 26.41 -1.73 -7.14
N HIS A 391 25.08 -1.79 -7.33
CA HIS A 391 24.32 -3.03 -7.25
C HIS A 391 24.77 -4.03 -8.30
N ASP A 392 24.90 -5.29 -7.92
CA ASP A 392 25.33 -6.36 -8.82
C ASP A 392 24.44 -6.46 -10.05
N GLY A 393 25.04 -6.49 -11.24
CA GLY A 393 24.29 -6.38 -12.50
C GLY A 393 23.32 -7.56 -12.77
N ASP A 394 23.54 -8.71 -12.16
CA ASP A 394 22.61 -9.85 -12.19
C ASP A 394 21.53 -9.80 -11.09
N LYS A 395 21.65 -8.86 -10.16
CA LYS A 395 20.70 -8.64 -9.04
C LYS A 395 19.78 -7.46 -9.23
N LEU A 396 20.12 -6.53 -10.11
CA LEU A 396 19.27 -5.37 -10.44
C LEU A 396 18.67 -5.52 -11.84
N THR A 397 17.37 -5.81 -11.90
CA THR A 397 16.60 -5.82 -13.16
C THR A 397 15.79 -4.53 -13.25
N VAL A 398 15.97 -3.78 -14.34
CA VAL A 398 15.26 -2.52 -14.57
C VAL A 398 14.41 -2.63 -15.83
N GLN A 399 13.14 -2.24 -15.72
CA GLN A 399 12.18 -2.19 -16.82
C GLN A 399 11.64 -0.77 -16.97
N TYR A 400 11.72 -0.21 -18.17
CA TYR A 400 11.11 1.07 -18.55
C TYR A 400 9.98 0.85 -19.55
N LEU A 401 8.83 1.44 -19.29
CA LEU A 401 7.62 1.38 -20.11
C LEU A 401 7.21 2.81 -20.50
N GLU A 402 7.57 3.25 -21.70
CA GLU A 402 7.45 4.63 -22.16
C GLU A 402 6.02 5.18 -22.05
N ASP A 403 5.02 4.36 -22.33
CA ASP A 403 3.61 4.71 -22.38
C ASP A 403 2.84 4.50 -21.07
N TYR A 404 3.47 3.94 -20.02
CA TYR A 404 2.83 3.69 -18.74
C TYR A 404 2.85 4.91 -17.82
N ALA A 405 1.70 5.18 -17.20
CA ALA A 405 1.54 6.09 -16.08
C ALA A 405 1.48 5.31 -14.75
N HIS A 406 1.35 6.02 -13.64
CA HIS A 406 1.44 5.46 -12.28
C HIS A 406 0.48 4.30 -12.00
N ALA A 407 -0.77 4.43 -12.42
CA ALA A 407 -1.80 3.43 -12.15
C ALA A 407 -1.76 2.22 -13.11
N ASP A 408 -1.12 2.35 -14.28
CA ASP A 408 -1.07 1.28 -15.28
C ASP A 408 -0.38 0.01 -14.74
N PHE A 409 0.56 0.15 -13.80
CA PHE A 409 1.29 -0.99 -13.22
C PHE A 409 0.40 -1.95 -12.42
N VAL A 410 -0.79 -1.51 -11.99
CA VAL A 410 -1.72 -2.32 -11.21
C VAL A 410 -3.11 -2.45 -11.83
N PHE A 411 -3.48 -1.53 -12.76
CA PHE A 411 -4.84 -1.48 -13.32
C PHE A 411 -4.91 -1.66 -14.84
N ALA A 412 -3.79 -1.60 -15.57
CA ALA A 412 -3.83 -1.80 -17.01
C ALA A 412 -4.22 -3.23 -17.37
N GLY A 413 -5.15 -3.41 -18.32
CA GLY A 413 -5.56 -4.72 -18.81
C GLY A 413 -4.43 -5.52 -19.46
N ASN A 414 -3.39 -4.83 -19.98
CA ASN A 414 -2.19 -5.46 -20.57
C ASN A 414 -1.01 -5.57 -19.57
N ALA A 415 -1.20 -5.26 -18.28
CA ALA A 415 -0.12 -5.34 -17.28
C ALA A 415 0.40 -6.77 -17.10
N ARG A 416 -0.45 -7.78 -17.35
CA ARG A 416 -0.06 -9.19 -17.31
C ARG A 416 1.16 -9.47 -18.18
N GLU A 417 1.12 -9.07 -19.44
CA GLU A 417 2.18 -9.33 -20.41
C GLU A 417 3.36 -8.37 -20.21
N ARG A 418 3.05 -7.12 -19.92
CA ARG A 418 4.06 -6.05 -19.94
C ARG A 418 4.81 -5.90 -18.61
N VAL A 419 4.18 -6.21 -17.48
CA VAL A 419 4.75 -6.03 -16.13
C VAL A 419 4.87 -7.36 -15.39
N TYR A 420 3.76 -8.13 -15.30
CA TYR A 420 3.71 -9.27 -14.41
C TYR A 420 4.47 -10.49 -14.94
N ALA A 421 4.48 -10.70 -16.26
CA ALA A 421 5.27 -11.79 -16.85
C ALA A 421 6.79 -11.57 -16.68
N PRO A 422 7.37 -10.36 -16.93
CA PRO A 422 8.75 -10.05 -16.57
C PRO A 422 9.06 -10.19 -15.08
N LEU A 423 8.18 -9.69 -14.19
CA LEU A 423 8.32 -9.83 -12.73
C LEU A 423 8.38 -11.32 -12.31
N MET A 424 7.47 -12.14 -12.82
CA MET A 424 7.46 -13.58 -12.54
C MET A 424 8.69 -14.30 -13.13
N ALA A 425 9.19 -13.88 -14.27
CA ALA A 425 10.44 -14.40 -14.83
C ALA A 425 11.62 -14.07 -13.93
N PHE A 426 11.67 -12.83 -13.41
CA PHE A 426 12.66 -12.43 -12.42
C PHE A 426 12.58 -13.28 -11.14
N PHE A 427 11.37 -13.52 -10.59
CA PHE A 427 11.19 -14.38 -9.40
C PHE A 427 11.74 -15.78 -9.62
N LYS A 428 11.45 -16.41 -10.77
CA LYS A 428 11.94 -17.74 -11.11
C LYS A 428 13.47 -17.85 -11.11
N LEU A 429 14.19 -16.77 -11.37
CA LEU A 429 15.65 -16.76 -11.26
C LEU A 429 16.11 -16.80 -9.80
N GLN A 430 15.29 -16.28 -8.89
CA GLN A 430 15.56 -16.21 -7.44
C GLN A 430 14.98 -17.40 -6.67
N ASP A 431 14.16 -18.25 -7.28
CA ASP A 431 13.48 -19.40 -6.64
C ASP A 431 14.44 -20.59 -6.36
N LYS A 432 15.64 -20.54 -6.88
CA LYS A 432 16.65 -21.59 -6.76
C LYS A 432 17.31 -21.64 -5.38
#